data_10f57506c91ef7456f9d96fddf324d35
#
_entry.id   10f57506c91ef7456f9d96fddf324d35
#
_cell.length_a   1.000
_cell.length_b   1.000
_cell.length_c   1.000
_cell.angle_alpha   90.00
_cell.angle_beta   90.00
_cell.angle_gamma   90.00
#
_symmetry.space_group_name_H-M   'P 1'
#
loop_
_entity.id
_entity.type
_entity.pdbx_description
1 polymer ?
#
loop_
_entity_poly.entity_id
_entity_poly.type
_entity_poly.pdbx_seq_one_letter_code
_entity_poly.pdbx_strand_id
1 'polypeptide(L)'
;MERLDLILLIAIILALFSFLFFKYIRDKQSKNLVPYVMNEVFHIYNNTHTYEMAREKCKLYGGRLATESEVKDAYNKGKNWCNYGWSEGQKILYPAQKKSVHLEKTSGTSDTRCLKEGVVGGYYPNTGMRFGVNCYG
;
A
#
# COMPACT_ATOMS: atom_id res chain seq x y z
N MET A 1 -15.30 47.33 -30.98
CA MET A 1 -15.16 47.13 -29.54
C MET A 1 -16.07 46.01 -29.03
N GLU A 2 -17.33 46.06 -29.26
CA GLU A 2 -18.28 45.05 -28.72
C GLU A 2 -18.05 43.60 -29.10
N ARG A 3 -17.51 43.27 -30.27
CA ARG A 3 -17.22 41.89 -30.70
C ARG A 3 -15.98 41.29 -30.00
N LEU A 4 -14.97 42.09 -29.71
CA LEU A 4 -13.78 41.67 -29.01
C LEU A 4 -14.12 41.36 -27.56
N ASP A 5 -14.89 42.18 -26.91
CA ASP A 5 -15.34 41.99 -25.51
C ASP A 5 -16.21 40.74 -25.36
N LEU A 6 -17.06 40.43 -26.35
CA LEU A 6 -17.87 39.23 -26.37
C LEU A 6 -17.01 37.96 -26.50
N ILE A 7 -16.01 37.98 -27.38
CA ILE A 7 -15.07 36.85 -27.57
C ILE A 7 -14.28 36.61 -26.29
N LEU A 8 -13.80 37.66 -25.64
CA LEU A 8 -13.09 37.58 -24.39
C LEU A 8 -13.93 37.02 -23.26
N LEU A 9 -15.19 37.45 -23.18
CA LEU A 9 -16.15 36.93 -22.20
C LEU A 9 -16.41 35.42 -22.40
N ILE A 10 -16.63 35.00 -23.65
CA ILE A 10 -16.80 33.57 -23.97
C ILE A 10 -15.57 32.75 -23.61
N ALA A 11 -14.37 33.25 -23.90
CA ALA A 11 -13.11 32.58 -23.55
C ALA A 11 -12.95 32.38 -22.03
N ILE A 12 -13.31 33.40 -21.24
CA ILE A 12 -13.25 33.34 -19.77
C ILE A 12 -14.26 32.31 -19.25
N ILE A 13 -15.49 32.29 -19.78
CA ILE A 13 -16.53 31.33 -19.39
C ILE A 13 -16.09 29.91 -19.70
N LEU A 14 -15.51 29.66 -20.89
CA LEU A 14 -14.99 28.33 -21.26
C LEU A 14 -13.83 27.88 -20.37
N ALA A 15 -12.92 28.79 -20.02
CA ALA A 15 -11.81 28.51 -19.11
C ALA A 15 -12.31 28.13 -17.70
N LEU A 16 -13.26 28.89 -17.16
CA LEU A 16 -13.87 28.60 -15.86
C LEU A 16 -14.63 27.25 -15.87
N PHE A 17 -15.38 26.99 -16.94
CA PHE A 17 -16.07 25.72 -17.09
C PHE A 17 -15.12 24.54 -17.15
N SER A 18 -14.04 24.66 -17.92
CA SER A 18 -12.98 23.65 -18.00
C SER A 18 -12.34 23.40 -16.63
N PHE A 19 -12.01 24.47 -15.90
CA PHE A 19 -11.42 24.37 -14.56
C PHE A 19 -12.36 23.67 -13.56
N LEU A 20 -13.65 24.04 -13.55
CA LEU A 20 -14.64 23.42 -12.68
C LEU A 20 -14.90 21.96 -13.06
N PHE A 21 -14.89 21.65 -14.36
CA PHE A 21 -15.04 20.28 -14.85
C PHE A 21 -13.84 19.40 -14.42
N PHE A 22 -12.60 19.88 -14.57
CA PHE A 22 -11.42 19.17 -14.09
C PHE A 22 -11.42 18.99 -12.58
N LYS A 23 -11.82 20.00 -11.83
CA LYS A 23 -11.98 19.91 -10.37
C LYS A 23 -13.04 18.87 -10.01
N TYR A 24 -14.18 18.85 -10.68
CA TYR A 24 -15.26 17.89 -10.47
C TYR A 24 -14.81 16.45 -10.76
N ILE A 25 -14.11 16.22 -11.89
CA ILE A 25 -13.58 14.88 -12.23
C ILE A 25 -12.57 14.42 -11.20
N ARG A 26 -11.65 15.28 -10.76
CA ARG A 26 -10.65 14.97 -9.75
C ARG A 26 -11.31 14.62 -8.41
N ASP A 27 -12.31 15.37 -8.00
CA ASP A 27 -13.05 15.16 -6.75
C ASP A 27 -13.87 13.87 -6.78
N LYS A 28 -14.45 13.54 -7.94
CA LYS A 28 -15.17 12.28 -8.17
C LYS A 28 -14.22 11.07 -8.16
N GLN A 29 -13.02 11.21 -8.70
CA GLN A 29 -12.01 10.16 -8.71
C GLN A 29 -11.43 9.90 -7.31
N SER A 30 -11.29 10.95 -6.48
CA SER A 30 -10.90 10.86 -5.08
C SER A 30 -11.98 10.19 -4.21
N LYS A 31 -13.26 10.38 -4.51
CA LYS A 31 -14.38 9.78 -3.76
C LYS A 31 -14.65 8.31 -4.10
N ASN A 32 -14.18 7.83 -5.25
CA ASN A 32 -14.32 6.42 -5.63
C ASN A 32 -13.23 5.52 -5.04
N LEU A 33 -12.22 6.07 -4.38
CA LEU A 33 -11.36 5.38 -3.44
C LEU A 33 -12.04 5.38 -2.06
N VAL A 34 -13.19 4.70 -1.95
CA VAL A 34 -13.72 4.36 -0.63
C VAL A 34 -12.68 3.42 -0.03
N PRO A 35 -12.01 3.81 1.07
CA PRO A 35 -11.19 2.85 1.78
C PRO A 35 -12.14 1.75 2.26
N TYR A 36 -12.03 0.59 1.66
CA TYR A 36 -12.62 -0.61 2.21
C TYR A 36 -11.84 -0.90 3.50
N VAL A 37 -12.38 -0.41 4.60
CA VAL A 37 -11.78 -0.63 5.92
C VAL A 37 -11.98 -2.09 6.26
N MET A 38 -10.97 -2.90 5.96
CA MET A 38 -11.02 -4.34 6.19
C MET A 38 -10.79 -4.69 7.67
N ASN A 39 -10.30 -3.74 8.49
CA ASN A 39 -9.81 -4.00 9.85
C ASN A 39 -8.91 -5.24 9.91
N GLU A 40 -8.10 -5.43 8.88
CA GLU A 40 -7.16 -6.52 8.78
C GLU A 40 -5.85 -6.09 8.12
N VAL A 41 -4.83 -6.92 8.28
CA VAL A 41 -3.56 -6.72 7.60
C VAL A 41 -3.64 -7.24 6.17
N PHE A 42 -3.19 -6.42 5.23
CA PHE A 42 -2.98 -6.80 3.85
C PHE A 42 -1.54 -6.49 3.42
N HIS A 43 -1.03 -7.26 2.48
CA HIS A 43 0.35 -7.15 2.02
C HIS A 43 0.44 -6.69 0.57
N ILE A 44 1.36 -5.77 0.32
CA ILE A 44 1.71 -5.30 -1.02
C ILE A 44 3.05 -5.91 -1.41
N TYR A 45 3.04 -6.84 -2.36
CA TYR A 45 4.19 -7.67 -2.74
C TYR A 45 5.31 -6.95 -3.47
N ASN A 46 5.04 -5.79 -4.02
CA ASN A 46 6.03 -5.06 -4.78
C ASN A 46 7.16 -4.53 -3.89
N ASN A 47 8.37 -5.11 -4.01
CA ASN A 47 9.56 -4.76 -3.23
C ASN A 47 10.23 -3.47 -3.72
N THR A 48 9.48 -2.42 -3.93
CA THR A 48 9.97 -1.13 -4.43
C THR A 48 9.84 0.02 -3.43
N HIS A 49 9.33 -0.26 -2.24
CA HIS A 49 9.00 0.77 -1.26
C HIS A 49 10.08 0.91 -0.18
N THR A 50 10.60 2.12 0.00
CA THR A 50 11.34 2.50 1.21
C THR A 50 10.36 2.61 2.38
N TYR A 51 10.86 2.75 3.62
CA TYR A 51 9.98 2.88 4.80
C TYR A 51 8.99 4.04 4.68
N GLU A 52 9.45 5.21 4.24
CA GLU A 52 8.58 6.37 4.07
C GLU A 52 7.57 6.18 2.94
N MET A 53 8.00 5.64 1.80
CA MET A 53 7.09 5.28 0.69
C MET A 53 6.03 4.26 1.11
N ALA A 54 6.39 3.34 2.00
CA ALA A 54 5.46 2.34 2.53
C ALA A 54 4.37 2.99 3.38
N ARG A 55 4.72 3.95 4.24
CA ARG A 55 3.74 4.73 5.02
C ARG A 55 2.74 5.46 4.12
N GLU A 56 3.25 6.17 3.12
CA GLU A 56 2.40 6.88 2.16
C GLU A 56 1.55 5.91 1.33
N LYS A 57 2.10 4.75 0.99
CA LYS A 57 1.36 3.72 0.25
C LYS A 57 0.15 3.21 1.03
N CYS A 58 0.30 2.92 2.32
CA CYS A 58 -0.83 2.51 3.15
C CYS A 58 -1.90 3.59 3.27
N LYS A 59 -1.51 4.87 3.39
CA LYS A 59 -2.46 5.99 3.41
C LYS A 59 -3.30 6.08 2.13
N LEU A 60 -2.72 5.79 0.96
CA LEU A 60 -3.46 5.76 -0.30
C LEU A 60 -4.57 4.70 -0.31
N TYR A 61 -4.40 3.63 0.46
CA TYR A 61 -5.44 2.59 0.65
C TYR A 61 -6.34 2.85 1.86
N GLY A 62 -6.26 4.04 2.45
CA GLY A 62 -7.10 4.41 3.61
C GLY A 62 -6.65 3.80 4.94
N GLY A 63 -5.44 3.23 4.98
CA GLY A 63 -4.89 2.59 6.16
C GLY A 63 -3.59 3.21 6.67
N ARG A 64 -2.85 2.43 7.43
CA ARG A 64 -1.54 2.74 7.98
C ARG A 64 -0.64 1.50 7.94
N LEU A 65 0.63 1.66 8.29
CA LEU A 65 1.49 0.49 8.48
C LEU A 65 0.92 -0.41 9.60
N ALA A 66 0.97 -1.71 9.37
CA ALA A 66 0.57 -2.71 10.36
C ALA A 66 1.61 -2.78 11.49
N THR A 67 1.15 -2.92 12.71
CA THR A 67 1.99 -3.24 13.85
C THR A 67 2.41 -4.71 13.85
N GLU A 68 3.46 -5.06 14.60
CA GLU A 68 3.85 -6.46 14.76
C GLU A 68 2.73 -7.32 15.36
N SER A 69 1.98 -6.77 16.31
CA SER A 69 0.83 -7.47 16.92
C SER A 69 -0.25 -7.78 15.87
N GLU A 70 -0.55 -6.84 14.98
CA GLU A 70 -1.52 -7.05 13.90
C GLU A 70 -1.03 -8.08 12.88
N VAL A 71 0.28 -8.11 12.57
CA VAL A 71 0.86 -9.17 11.72
C VAL A 71 0.78 -10.53 12.41
N LYS A 72 0.99 -10.61 13.73
CA LYS A 72 0.77 -11.82 14.52
C LYS A 72 -0.66 -12.30 14.49
N ASP A 73 -1.61 -11.38 14.65
CA ASP A 73 -3.05 -11.69 14.54
C ASP A 73 -3.41 -12.21 13.13
N ALA A 74 -2.81 -11.61 12.10
CA ALA A 74 -2.97 -12.10 10.73
C ALA A 74 -2.41 -13.53 10.58
N TYR A 75 -1.24 -13.82 11.14
CA TYR A 75 -0.69 -15.17 11.19
C TYR A 75 -1.62 -16.16 11.88
N ASN A 76 -2.15 -15.80 13.05
CA ASN A 76 -3.09 -16.63 13.82
C ASN A 76 -4.39 -16.91 13.07
N LYS A 77 -4.81 -15.98 12.20
CA LYS A 77 -5.94 -16.13 11.28
C LYS A 77 -5.61 -16.92 10.00
N GLY A 78 -4.41 -17.49 9.90
CA GLY A 78 -3.98 -18.31 8.76
C GLY A 78 -3.42 -17.52 7.58
N LYS A 79 -3.19 -16.22 7.70
CA LYS A 79 -2.58 -15.41 6.64
C LYS A 79 -1.12 -15.84 6.40
N ASN A 80 -0.69 -15.75 5.15
CA ASN A 80 0.61 -16.23 4.72
C ASN A 80 1.08 -15.49 3.45
N TRP A 81 2.27 -14.88 3.48
CA TRP A 81 2.82 -14.21 2.28
C TRP A 81 4.34 -14.15 2.23
N CYS A 82 5.08 -14.97 2.78
CA CYS A 82 6.54 -15.17 2.66
C CYS A 82 7.36 -14.06 1.96
N ASN A 83 7.01 -12.80 2.17
CA ASN A 83 7.69 -11.65 1.59
C ASN A 83 7.79 -10.54 2.63
N TYR A 84 9.01 -10.05 2.87
CA TYR A 84 9.21 -8.97 3.83
C TYR A 84 8.43 -7.72 3.44
N GLY A 85 7.68 -7.18 4.37
CA GLY A 85 6.97 -5.93 4.25
C GLY A 85 7.32 -4.95 5.37
N TRP A 86 7.53 -3.69 5.02
CA TRP A 86 7.65 -2.62 5.98
C TRP A 86 6.41 -2.58 6.88
N SER A 87 6.65 -2.55 8.16
CA SER A 87 5.65 -2.51 9.24
C SER A 87 5.99 -1.39 10.22
N GLU A 88 5.07 -1.04 11.10
CA GLU A 88 5.27 0.03 12.09
C GLU A 88 6.51 -0.23 12.95
N GLY A 89 7.21 0.84 13.34
CA GLY A 89 8.43 0.80 14.13
C GLY A 89 9.68 0.37 13.36
N GLN A 90 9.74 0.66 12.05
CA GLN A 90 10.87 0.26 11.18
C GLN A 90 11.14 -1.25 11.19
N LYS A 91 10.09 -2.04 11.25
CA LYS A 91 10.20 -3.49 11.16
C LYS A 91 9.91 -3.98 9.75
N ILE A 92 10.61 -5.04 9.33
CA ILE A 92 10.28 -5.80 8.14
C ILE A 92 9.78 -7.17 8.60
N LEU A 93 8.54 -7.50 8.27
CA LEU A 93 7.86 -8.68 8.77
C LEU A 93 7.12 -9.43 7.67
N TYR A 94 6.99 -10.75 7.84
CA TYR A 94 6.02 -11.56 7.12
C TYR A 94 5.50 -12.70 7.99
N PRO A 95 4.23 -13.11 7.83
CA PRO A 95 3.71 -14.34 8.40
C PRO A 95 3.96 -15.50 7.45
N ALA A 96 4.41 -16.63 7.98
CA ALA A 96 4.62 -17.87 7.24
C ALA A 96 3.98 -19.04 7.95
N GLN A 97 3.03 -19.69 7.30
CA GLN A 97 2.39 -20.89 7.81
C GLN A 97 3.28 -22.12 7.60
N LYS A 98 3.21 -23.08 8.50
CA LYS A 98 3.99 -24.32 8.45
C LYS A 98 3.94 -25.04 7.10
N LYS A 99 2.75 -25.08 6.49
CA LYS A 99 2.54 -25.70 5.17
C LYS A 99 3.38 -25.05 4.07
N SER A 100 3.52 -23.73 4.09
CA SER A 100 4.30 -22.98 3.08
C SER A 100 5.78 -23.21 3.22
N VAL A 101 6.29 -23.24 4.46
CA VAL A 101 7.70 -23.57 4.76
C VAL A 101 8.05 -24.97 4.28
N HIS A 102 7.13 -25.92 4.45
CA HIS A 102 7.33 -27.30 4.00
C HIS A 102 7.35 -27.44 2.48
N LEU A 103 6.47 -26.76 1.78
CA LEU A 103 6.39 -26.80 0.30
C LEU A 103 7.66 -26.23 -0.34
N GLU A 104 8.24 -25.15 0.18
CA GLU A 104 9.48 -24.58 -0.35
C GLU A 104 10.68 -25.50 -0.14
N LYS A 105 10.78 -26.16 1.00
CA LYS A 105 11.83 -27.15 1.26
C LYS A 105 11.77 -28.37 0.34
N THR A 106 10.57 -28.73 -0.12
CA THR A 106 10.36 -29.92 -0.94
C THR A 106 10.49 -29.65 -2.44
N SER A 107 10.24 -28.42 -2.88
CA SER A 107 10.28 -28.06 -4.31
C SER A 107 11.67 -27.83 -4.89
N GLY A 108 12.72 -27.81 -4.06
CA GLY A 108 14.10 -27.64 -4.50
C GLY A 108 14.40 -26.28 -5.17
N THR A 109 13.42 -25.38 -5.21
CA THR A 109 13.65 -24.01 -5.63
C THR A 109 14.35 -23.26 -4.51
N SER A 110 15.49 -22.68 -4.80
CA SER A 110 16.32 -21.94 -3.82
C SER A 110 15.69 -20.60 -3.39
N ASP A 111 14.37 -20.51 -3.41
CA ASP A 111 13.65 -19.33 -2.98
C ASP A 111 13.51 -19.36 -1.45
N THR A 112 14.49 -18.75 -0.78
CA THR A 112 14.66 -18.76 0.68
C THR A 112 13.65 -17.90 1.45
N ARG A 113 12.57 -17.47 0.82
CA ARG A 113 11.62 -16.52 1.40
C ARG A 113 10.84 -17.05 2.59
N CYS A 114 10.55 -18.34 2.63
CA CYS A 114 9.80 -18.99 3.71
C CYS A 114 10.64 -19.97 4.52
N LEU A 115 11.70 -19.51 5.14
CA LEU A 115 12.64 -20.38 5.88
C LEU A 115 12.10 -20.89 7.21
N LYS A 116 11.18 -20.17 7.85
CA LYS A 116 10.71 -20.43 9.20
C LYS A 116 9.22 -20.11 9.32
N GLU A 117 8.49 -20.96 10.04
CA GLU A 117 7.10 -20.68 10.40
C GLU A 117 6.99 -19.59 11.47
N GLY A 118 5.85 -18.91 11.50
CA GLY A 118 5.55 -17.83 12.44
C GLY A 118 5.61 -16.46 11.79
N VAL A 119 5.73 -15.44 12.61
CA VAL A 119 6.04 -14.07 12.16
C VAL A 119 7.54 -13.91 12.15
N VAL A 120 8.08 -13.72 10.96
CA VAL A 120 9.53 -13.65 10.73
C VAL A 120 9.91 -12.22 10.43
N GLY A 121 11.07 -11.79 10.94
CA GLY A 121 11.65 -10.47 10.73
C GLY A 121 11.85 -9.71 12.03
N GLY A 122 12.04 -8.41 11.91
CA GLY A 122 12.30 -7.52 13.04
C GLY A 122 12.71 -6.14 12.60
N TYR A 123 13.30 -5.40 13.52
CA TYR A 123 13.80 -4.05 13.26
C TYR A 123 14.85 -4.03 12.15
N TYR A 124 14.72 -3.08 11.24
CA TYR A 124 15.64 -2.90 10.13
C TYR A 124 16.10 -1.44 10.05
N PRO A 125 17.40 -1.15 10.33
CA PRO A 125 17.88 0.22 10.53
C PRO A 125 17.95 1.05 9.25
N ASN A 126 18.11 0.42 8.08
CA ASN A 126 18.22 1.14 6.82
C ASN A 126 16.84 1.38 6.18
N THR A 127 16.24 2.53 6.48
CA THR A 127 14.92 2.93 5.95
C THR A 127 14.87 3.14 4.43
N GLY A 128 16.03 3.28 3.78
CA GLY A 128 16.14 3.42 2.32
C GLY A 128 16.07 2.09 1.56
N MET A 129 16.17 0.96 2.25
CA MET A 129 16.01 -0.35 1.62
C MET A 129 14.56 -0.55 1.14
N ARG A 130 14.42 -1.35 0.08
CA ARG A 130 13.15 -1.54 -0.61
C ARG A 130 12.59 -2.92 -0.30
N PHE A 131 11.38 -2.92 0.26
CA PHE A 131 10.63 -4.12 0.59
C PHE A 131 9.17 -3.97 0.12
N GLY A 132 8.37 -5.01 0.30
CA GLY A 132 6.92 -4.92 0.26
C GLY A 132 6.38 -4.07 1.40
N VAL A 133 5.08 -4.06 1.58
CA VAL A 133 4.42 -3.24 2.61
C VAL A 133 3.35 -4.04 3.31
N ASN A 134 3.33 -3.99 4.64
CA ASN A 134 2.24 -4.50 5.46
C ASN A 134 1.37 -3.33 5.92
N CYS A 135 0.17 -3.25 5.40
CA CYS A 135 -0.81 -2.23 5.76
C CYS A 135 -1.92 -2.83 6.64
N TYR A 136 -2.46 -2.00 7.51
CA TYR A 136 -3.67 -2.27 8.27
C TYR A 136 -4.74 -1.21 7.93
N GLY A 137 -5.90 -1.64 7.54
CA GLY A 137 -7.00 -0.75 7.19
C GLY A 137 -8.33 -1.44 7.11
#